data_a8980f00382403168a755ae7ec663a6c
#
_entry.id   a8980f00382403168a755ae7ec663a6c
#
_cell.length_a   1.000
_cell.length_b   1.000
_cell.length_c   1.000
_cell.angle_alpha   90.00
_cell.angle_beta   90.00
_cell.angle_gamma   90.00
#
_symmetry.space_group_name_H-M   'P 1'
#
loop_
_entity.id
_entity.type
_entity.pdbx_description
1 polymer ?
#
loop_
_entity_poly.entity_id
_entity_poly.type
_entity_poly.pdbx_seq_one_letter_code
_entity_poly.pdbx_strand_id
1 'polypeptide(L)'
;MTRRLVVLRHAKSAYPPGVLDHDRPLAPRGVADARAAGEWVRDHVGAPDHVVVSSARRTRGTWTLAAGAIGYIGAAGYDAASPGPLTIDPRVYDASAATLVEVLRELPERVGTALLVGHNPGCEDLVARLAAARDPDAARLLAVKYPTSGIAVLDVHVAWAELGAGTATLRRFAVPRG
;
A
#
# COMPACT_ATOMS: atom_id res chain seq x y z
N MET A 1 -11.84 -16.97 7.34
CA MET A 1 -11.45 -16.50 5.99
C MET A 1 -10.06 -15.90 6.09
N THR A 2 -9.16 -16.20 5.15
CA THR A 2 -7.84 -15.58 5.11
C THR A 2 -7.97 -14.17 4.57
N ARG A 3 -7.54 -13.16 5.33
CA ARG A 3 -7.49 -11.77 4.90
C ARG A 3 -6.22 -11.52 4.09
N ARG A 4 -6.24 -10.52 3.24
CA ARG A 4 -5.07 -10.14 2.42
C ARG A 4 -4.72 -8.68 2.65
N LEU A 5 -3.44 -8.40 2.86
CA LEU A 5 -2.89 -7.05 2.93
C LEU A 5 -1.93 -6.85 1.75
N VAL A 6 -2.18 -5.81 0.96
CA VAL A 6 -1.26 -5.33 -0.08
C VAL A 6 -0.59 -4.07 0.45
N VAL A 7 0.73 -4.06 0.53
CA VAL A 7 1.52 -2.88 0.93
C VAL A 7 2.22 -2.34 -0.30
N LEU A 8 1.81 -1.16 -0.76
CA LEU A 8 2.36 -0.46 -1.92
C LEU A 8 3.13 0.77 -1.46
N ARG A 9 4.46 0.79 -1.67
CA ARG A 9 5.23 2.01 -1.52
C ARG A 9 4.92 2.96 -2.67
N HIS A 10 4.74 4.26 -2.37
CA HIS A 10 4.48 5.27 -3.42
C HIS A 10 5.47 5.20 -4.59
N ALA A 11 5.03 5.55 -5.79
CA ALA A 11 5.84 5.61 -6.99
C ALA A 11 6.85 6.77 -6.95
N LYS A 12 7.82 6.78 -7.87
CA LYS A 12 8.90 7.77 -7.89
C LYS A 12 8.37 9.20 -7.90
N SER A 13 8.76 10.00 -6.90
CA SER A 13 8.44 11.43 -6.81
C SER A 13 9.52 12.30 -7.43
N ALA A 14 9.13 13.47 -7.92
CA ALA A 14 10.01 14.56 -8.31
C ALA A 14 10.44 15.37 -7.08
N TYR A 15 11.45 16.22 -7.25
CA TYR A 15 12.01 17.12 -6.24
C TYR A 15 12.05 18.56 -6.78
N PRO A 16 10.90 19.21 -7.05
CA PRO A 16 10.89 20.58 -7.54
C PRO A 16 11.43 21.53 -6.46
N PRO A 17 12.24 22.54 -6.81
CA PRO A 17 12.71 23.52 -5.85
C PRO A 17 11.55 24.24 -5.16
N GLY A 18 11.66 24.49 -3.85
CA GLY A 18 10.65 25.20 -3.05
C GLY A 18 9.37 24.44 -2.73
N VAL A 19 9.25 23.18 -3.12
CA VAL A 19 8.09 22.34 -2.79
C VAL A 19 8.36 21.55 -1.51
N LEU A 20 7.46 21.66 -0.53
CA LEU A 20 7.53 20.87 0.72
C LEU A 20 7.47 19.37 0.43
N ASP A 21 8.12 18.56 1.26
CA ASP A 21 8.17 17.11 1.04
C ASP A 21 6.79 16.47 0.88
N HIS A 22 5.82 16.86 1.70
CA HIS A 22 4.45 16.36 1.63
C HIS A 22 3.80 16.62 0.26
N ASP A 23 4.10 17.75 -0.37
CA ASP A 23 3.45 18.23 -1.60
C ASP A 23 4.19 17.84 -2.89
N ARG A 24 5.27 17.07 -2.77
CA ARG A 24 6.06 16.62 -3.92
C ARG A 24 5.21 15.76 -4.87
N PRO A 25 5.12 16.09 -6.17
CA PRO A 25 4.39 15.31 -7.16
C PRO A 25 5.15 14.05 -7.57
N LEU A 26 4.49 13.18 -8.32
CA LEU A 26 5.16 12.09 -9.03
C LEU A 26 6.07 12.64 -10.13
N ALA A 27 7.21 11.98 -10.33
CA ALA A 27 8.06 12.17 -11.51
C ALA A 27 7.42 11.44 -12.72
N PRO A 28 7.83 11.76 -13.98
CA PRO A 28 7.31 11.07 -15.17
C PRO A 28 7.41 9.55 -15.08
N ARG A 29 8.56 9.02 -14.65
CA ARG A 29 8.70 7.57 -14.40
C ARG A 29 7.74 7.06 -13.33
N GLY A 30 7.49 7.85 -12.28
CA GLY A 30 6.55 7.47 -11.23
C GLY A 30 5.11 7.36 -11.73
N VAL A 31 4.72 8.14 -12.71
CA VAL A 31 3.40 8.05 -13.36
C VAL A 31 3.25 6.71 -14.09
N ALA A 32 4.26 6.30 -14.85
CA ALA A 32 4.27 5.01 -15.55
C ALA A 32 4.32 3.84 -14.55
N ASP A 33 5.23 3.88 -13.59
CA ASP A 33 5.37 2.85 -12.54
C ASP A 33 4.08 2.67 -11.71
N ALA A 34 3.34 3.76 -11.42
CA ALA A 34 2.09 3.70 -10.66
C ALA A 34 0.97 2.97 -11.44
N ARG A 35 0.88 3.17 -12.75
CA ARG A 35 -0.05 2.44 -13.62
C ARG A 35 0.31 0.96 -13.67
N ALA A 36 1.58 0.64 -13.91
CA ALA A 36 2.08 -0.73 -13.92
C ALA A 36 1.83 -1.44 -12.58
N ALA A 37 1.95 -0.72 -11.44
CA ALA A 37 1.60 -1.25 -10.14
C ALA A 37 0.10 -1.60 -10.04
N GLY A 38 -0.78 -0.75 -10.57
CA GLY A 38 -2.22 -1.01 -10.62
C GLY A 38 -2.57 -2.23 -11.50
N GLU A 39 -1.97 -2.32 -12.69
CA GLU A 39 -2.13 -3.47 -13.58
C GLU A 39 -1.69 -4.77 -12.89
N TRP A 40 -0.53 -4.74 -12.23
CA TRP A 40 -0.04 -5.88 -11.49
C TRP A 40 -0.99 -6.30 -10.37
N VAL A 41 -1.52 -5.34 -9.58
CA VAL A 41 -2.51 -5.63 -8.53
C VAL A 41 -3.77 -6.24 -9.13
N ARG A 42 -4.31 -5.68 -10.23
CA ARG A 42 -5.46 -6.25 -10.94
C ARG A 42 -5.24 -7.72 -11.30
N ASP A 43 -4.09 -8.04 -11.88
CA ASP A 43 -3.83 -9.35 -12.46
C ASP A 43 -3.46 -10.42 -11.41
N HIS A 44 -2.95 -10.02 -10.23
CA HIS A 44 -2.44 -10.95 -9.23
C HIS A 44 -3.21 -10.95 -7.91
N VAL A 45 -4.00 -9.92 -7.64
CA VAL A 45 -4.74 -9.75 -6.38
C VAL A 45 -6.22 -9.54 -6.63
N GLY A 46 -6.58 -8.75 -7.63
CA GLY A 46 -7.92 -8.23 -7.87
C GLY A 46 -8.14 -6.87 -7.22
N ALA A 47 -9.38 -6.37 -7.28
CA ALA A 47 -9.75 -5.12 -6.65
C ALA A 47 -9.76 -5.27 -5.11
N PRO A 48 -9.13 -4.35 -4.35
CA PRO A 48 -9.21 -4.37 -2.89
C PRO A 48 -10.59 -3.94 -2.39
N ASP A 49 -11.01 -4.48 -1.24
CA ASP A 49 -12.27 -4.09 -0.59
C ASP A 49 -12.13 -2.75 0.14
N HIS A 50 -10.93 -2.42 0.61
CA HIS A 50 -10.63 -1.16 1.29
C HIS A 50 -9.20 -0.69 0.99
N VAL A 51 -9.04 0.61 0.81
CA VAL A 51 -7.75 1.24 0.53
C VAL A 51 -7.45 2.31 1.55
N VAL A 52 -6.25 2.27 2.12
CA VAL A 52 -5.73 3.30 3.03
C VAL A 52 -4.55 3.99 2.34
N VAL A 53 -4.60 5.30 2.22
CA VAL A 53 -3.60 6.10 1.50
C VAL A 53 -3.06 7.21 2.40
N SER A 54 -1.75 7.36 2.45
CA SER A 54 -1.11 8.52 3.08
C SER A 54 -1.59 9.83 2.44
N SER A 55 -1.71 10.88 3.25
CA SER A 55 -2.13 12.22 2.79
C SER A 55 -1.17 12.90 1.82
N ALA A 56 0.08 12.45 1.67
CA ALA A 56 1.06 13.06 0.79
C ALA A 56 0.63 13.03 -0.69
N ARG A 57 1.02 14.07 -1.44
CA ARG A 57 0.64 14.20 -2.86
C ARG A 57 1.09 13.01 -3.70
N ARG A 58 2.31 12.49 -3.46
CA ARG A 58 2.86 11.34 -4.21
C ARG A 58 2.12 10.03 -3.96
N THR A 59 1.65 9.77 -2.74
CA THR A 59 0.86 8.56 -2.41
C THR A 59 -0.53 8.64 -3.01
N ARG A 60 -1.20 9.79 -2.90
CA ARG A 60 -2.50 10.04 -3.53
C ARG A 60 -2.41 9.90 -5.07
N GLY A 61 -1.39 10.51 -5.68
CA GLY A 61 -1.13 10.37 -7.12
C GLY A 61 -0.85 8.93 -7.54
N THR A 62 -0.08 8.17 -6.73
CA THR A 62 0.16 6.75 -6.98
C THR A 62 -1.15 5.97 -6.95
N TRP A 63 -1.99 6.18 -5.93
CA TRP A 63 -3.28 5.51 -5.85
C TRP A 63 -4.22 5.88 -7.00
N THR A 64 -4.37 7.15 -7.34
CA THR A 64 -5.24 7.58 -8.44
C THR A 64 -4.92 6.86 -9.75
N LEU A 65 -3.63 6.73 -10.09
CA LEU A 65 -3.19 6.05 -11.31
C LEU A 65 -3.36 4.53 -11.22
N ALA A 66 -3.04 3.92 -10.09
CA ALA A 66 -3.22 2.51 -9.86
C ALA A 66 -4.70 2.11 -9.85
N ALA A 67 -5.57 2.90 -9.21
CA ALA A 67 -7.01 2.69 -9.18
C ALA A 67 -7.63 2.68 -10.58
N GLY A 68 -7.21 3.61 -11.44
CA GLY A 68 -7.64 3.63 -12.84
C GLY A 68 -7.23 2.36 -13.59
N ALA A 69 -6.02 1.85 -13.36
CA ALA A 69 -5.53 0.62 -13.99
C ALA A 69 -6.19 -0.66 -13.43
N ILE A 70 -6.59 -0.65 -12.15
CA ILE A 70 -7.36 -1.73 -11.52
C ILE A 70 -8.81 -1.76 -12.04
N GLY A 71 -9.34 -0.63 -12.51
CA GLY A 71 -10.78 -0.44 -12.77
C GLY A 71 -11.58 -0.28 -11.48
N TYR A 72 -10.99 0.33 -10.46
CA TYR A 72 -11.59 0.48 -9.13
C TYR A 72 -12.73 1.50 -9.15
N ILE A 73 -13.95 1.03 -8.92
CA ILE A 73 -15.18 1.86 -8.90
C ILE A 73 -15.32 2.45 -7.49
N GLY A 74 -14.69 3.53 -7.22
CA GLY A 74 -14.68 4.18 -5.90
C GLY A 74 -13.56 5.22 -5.80
N ALA A 75 -12.73 5.29 -6.84
CA ALA A 75 -11.62 6.25 -6.89
C ALA A 75 -12.07 7.72 -7.00
N ALA A 76 -13.31 7.99 -7.38
CA ALA A 76 -13.83 9.33 -7.70
C ALA A 76 -14.56 10.02 -6.54
N GLY A 77 -14.77 9.37 -5.40
CA GLY A 77 -15.60 9.92 -4.33
C GLY A 77 -15.05 9.63 -2.94
N TYR A 78 -14.14 10.47 -2.44
CA TYR A 78 -13.93 10.59 -1.00
C TYR A 78 -15.01 11.50 -0.44
N ASP A 79 -15.98 10.92 0.24
CA ASP A 79 -16.88 11.63 1.15
C ASP A 79 -16.46 11.31 2.58
N ALA A 80 -15.99 12.33 3.31
CA ALA A 80 -15.58 12.19 4.71
C ALA A 80 -16.75 11.76 5.64
N ALA A 81 -18.00 11.92 5.19
CA ALA A 81 -19.21 11.53 5.95
C ALA A 81 -19.64 10.07 5.69
N SER A 82 -19.12 9.42 4.65
CA SER A 82 -19.41 8.03 4.36
C SER A 82 -18.07 7.31 4.13
N PRO A 83 -17.53 6.58 5.12
CA PRO A 83 -16.29 5.83 4.96
C PRO A 83 -16.49 4.75 3.90
N GLY A 84 -16.31 5.16 2.63
CA GLY A 84 -16.25 4.28 1.49
C GLY A 84 -15.04 3.37 1.55
N PRO A 85 -14.79 2.60 0.50
CA PRO A 85 -13.64 1.69 0.44
C PRO A 85 -12.28 2.42 0.31
N LEU A 86 -12.22 3.74 0.47
CA LEU A 86 -11.02 4.57 0.43
C LEU A 86 -10.94 5.50 1.66
N THR A 87 -9.82 5.42 2.38
CA THR A 87 -9.46 6.32 3.47
C THR A 87 -8.16 7.03 3.17
N ILE A 88 -8.14 8.37 3.19
CA ILE A 88 -6.90 9.14 3.19
C ILE A 88 -6.57 9.45 4.65
N ASP A 89 -5.52 8.81 5.17
CA ASP A 89 -5.14 8.93 6.57
C ASP A 89 -3.80 9.66 6.74
N PRO A 90 -3.79 10.86 7.38
CA PRO A 90 -2.56 11.62 7.60
C PRO A 90 -1.57 10.89 8.52
N ARG A 91 -2.02 9.96 9.37
CA ARG A 91 -1.14 9.17 10.24
C ARG A 91 -0.20 8.25 9.45
N VAL A 92 -0.53 7.93 8.19
CA VAL A 92 0.29 7.10 7.30
C VAL A 92 1.48 7.87 6.72
N TYR A 93 1.47 9.22 6.78
CA TYR A 93 2.60 10.02 6.34
C TYR A 93 3.77 9.89 7.31
N ASP A 94 4.93 9.45 6.81
CA ASP A 94 6.15 9.22 7.59
C ASP A 94 5.94 8.31 8.82
N ALA A 95 5.03 7.37 8.70
CA ALA A 95 4.60 6.50 9.79
C ALA A 95 5.63 5.42 10.11
N SER A 96 5.73 5.08 11.41
CA SER A 96 6.37 3.86 11.86
C SER A 96 5.52 2.62 11.55
N ALA A 97 6.13 1.43 11.56
CA ALA A 97 5.37 0.18 11.44
C ALA A 97 4.30 0.02 12.55
N ALA A 98 4.56 0.52 13.75
CA ALA A 98 3.59 0.48 14.85
C ALA A 98 2.35 1.31 14.52
N THR A 99 2.53 2.54 14.06
CA THR A 99 1.43 3.43 13.64
C THR A 99 0.63 2.82 12.48
N LEU A 100 1.31 2.21 11.51
CA LEU A 100 0.63 1.53 10.39
C LEU A 100 -0.21 0.34 10.85
N VAL A 101 0.27 -0.44 11.84
CA VAL A 101 -0.53 -1.53 12.44
C VAL A 101 -1.77 -0.98 13.13
N GLU A 102 -1.66 0.12 13.88
CA GLU A 102 -2.82 0.75 14.54
C GLU A 102 -3.86 1.20 13.52
N VAL A 103 -3.45 1.87 12.45
CA VAL A 103 -4.36 2.28 11.36
C VAL A 103 -5.05 1.08 10.71
N LEU A 104 -4.32 -0.01 10.45
CA LEU A 104 -4.88 -1.21 9.83
C LEU A 104 -5.81 -1.99 10.79
N ARG A 105 -5.62 -1.91 12.09
CA ARG A 105 -6.51 -2.51 13.10
C ARG A 105 -7.91 -1.88 13.12
N GLU A 106 -8.05 -0.66 12.63
CA GLU A 106 -9.33 0.04 12.53
C GLU A 106 -10.17 -0.42 11.32
N LEU A 107 -9.63 -1.27 10.44
CA LEU A 107 -10.36 -1.78 9.29
C LEU A 107 -11.56 -2.63 9.73
N PRO A 108 -12.73 -2.45 9.09
CA PRO A 108 -13.89 -3.28 9.36
C PRO A 108 -13.61 -4.77 9.08
N GLU A 109 -14.14 -5.65 9.93
CA GLU A 109 -13.95 -7.09 9.81
C GLU A 109 -14.45 -7.71 8.48
N ARG A 110 -15.37 -7.05 7.79
CA ARG A 110 -15.85 -7.45 6.45
C ARG A 110 -14.81 -7.27 5.34
N VAL A 111 -13.73 -6.52 5.58
CA VAL A 111 -12.67 -6.29 4.60
C VAL A 111 -11.85 -7.56 4.45
N GLY A 112 -11.94 -8.20 3.30
CA GLY A 112 -11.17 -9.38 2.94
C GLY A 112 -9.79 -9.02 2.37
N THR A 113 -9.73 -7.97 1.53
CA THR A 113 -8.49 -7.47 0.92
C THR A 113 -8.33 -5.98 1.19
N ALA A 114 -7.29 -5.61 1.93
CA ALA A 114 -6.91 -4.22 2.15
C ALA A 114 -5.66 -3.85 1.33
N LEU A 115 -5.59 -2.61 0.85
CA LEU A 115 -4.40 -2.06 0.21
C LEU A 115 -3.95 -0.79 0.94
N LEU A 116 -2.69 -0.74 1.35
CA LEU A 116 -2.05 0.41 1.98
C LEU A 116 -1.08 1.05 0.99
N VAL A 117 -1.21 2.37 0.76
CA VAL A 117 -0.23 3.16 0.00
C VAL A 117 0.53 4.07 0.95
N GLY A 118 1.82 3.78 1.14
CA GLY A 118 2.65 4.46 2.14
C GLY A 118 4.07 4.77 1.69
N HIS A 119 4.95 4.89 2.67
CA HIS A 119 6.33 5.34 2.54
C HIS A 119 7.30 4.36 3.19
N ASN A 120 8.57 4.38 2.76
CA ASN A 120 9.66 3.75 3.50
C ASN A 120 10.26 4.76 4.52
N PRO A 121 10.77 4.27 5.65
CA PRO A 121 10.94 2.84 5.99
C PRO A 121 9.66 2.12 6.44
N GLY A 122 8.57 2.83 6.77
CA GLY A 122 7.38 2.27 7.38
C GLY A 122 6.78 1.07 6.64
N CYS A 123 6.71 1.09 5.29
CA CYS A 123 6.20 -0.04 4.50
C CYS A 123 7.07 -1.30 4.66
N GLU A 124 8.38 -1.14 4.56
CA GLU A 124 9.35 -2.23 4.69
C GLU A 124 9.32 -2.81 6.11
N ASP A 125 9.36 -1.96 7.13
CA ASP A 125 9.31 -2.35 8.55
C ASP A 125 7.97 -3.02 8.89
N LEU A 126 6.86 -2.55 8.32
CA LEU A 126 5.55 -3.18 8.49
C LEU A 126 5.56 -4.62 7.97
N VAL A 127 6.03 -4.83 6.75
CA VAL A 127 6.13 -6.17 6.16
C VAL A 127 7.05 -7.07 6.98
N ALA A 128 8.20 -6.55 7.41
CA ALA A 128 9.14 -7.28 8.25
C ALA A 128 8.52 -7.68 9.60
N ARG A 129 7.76 -6.79 10.22
CA ARG A 129 7.08 -7.01 11.51
C ARG A 129 5.96 -8.05 11.42
N LEU A 130 5.13 -7.97 10.37
CA LEU A 130 3.94 -8.84 10.24
C LEU A 130 4.28 -10.26 9.81
N ALA A 131 5.32 -10.45 8.98
CA ALA A 131 5.61 -11.71 8.33
C ALA A 131 6.33 -12.70 9.27
N ALA A 132 5.60 -13.68 9.84
CA ALA A 132 6.16 -14.84 10.54
C ALA A 132 6.83 -15.81 9.57
N ALA A 133 6.27 -15.96 8.36
CA ALA A 133 6.79 -16.79 7.29
C ALA A 133 6.84 -15.99 5.99
N ARG A 134 7.72 -16.39 5.08
CA ARG A 134 7.93 -15.71 3.80
C ARG A 134 8.11 -16.74 2.70
N ASP A 135 7.43 -16.52 1.58
CA ASP A 135 7.75 -17.22 0.34
C ASP A 135 9.22 -16.97 -0.02
N PRO A 136 10.01 -18.01 -0.43
CA PRO A 136 11.45 -17.86 -0.66
C PRO A 136 11.79 -16.83 -1.75
N ASP A 137 11.01 -16.76 -2.82
CA ASP A 137 11.24 -15.81 -3.91
C ASP A 137 10.89 -14.37 -3.48
N ALA A 138 9.77 -14.21 -2.77
CA ALA A 138 9.39 -12.92 -2.18
C ALA A 138 10.44 -12.43 -1.17
N ALA A 139 10.97 -13.33 -0.33
CA ALA A 139 12.00 -13.01 0.65
C ALA A 139 13.31 -12.55 -0.02
N ARG A 140 13.73 -13.24 -1.08
CA ARG A 140 14.92 -12.89 -1.85
C ARG A 140 14.82 -11.51 -2.49
N LEU A 141 13.69 -11.21 -3.12
CA LEU A 141 13.46 -9.92 -3.76
C LEU A 141 13.39 -8.77 -2.73
N LEU A 142 12.68 -8.99 -1.62
CA LEU A 142 12.57 -8.02 -0.54
C LEU A 142 13.92 -7.73 0.12
N ALA A 143 14.78 -8.74 0.29
CA ALA A 143 16.10 -8.59 0.90
C ALA A 143 17.04 -7.67 0.09
N VAL A 144 16.83 -7.52 -1.20
CA VAL A 144 17.60 -6.61 -2.04
C VAL A 144 17.23 -5.16 -1.75
N LYS A 145 15.94 -4.84 -1.75
CA LYS A 145 15.42 -3.46 -1.55
C LYS A 145 13.90 -3.45 -1.60
N TYR A 146 13.28 -2.51 -0.85
CA TYR A 146 11.88 -2.12 -1.04
C TYR A 146 11.82 -0.78 -1.81
N PRO A 147 11.90 -0.77 -3.16
CA PRO A 147 11.97 0.46 -3.94
C PRO A 147 10.60 1.13 -4.08
N THR A 148 10.56 2.35 -4.64
CA THR A 148 9.31 3.00 -5.06
C THR A 148 8.54 2.09 -6.01
N SER A 149 7.22 2.07 -5.91
CA SER A 149 6.29 1.12 -6.56
C SER A 149 6.49 -0.35 -6.16
N GLY A 150 7.29 -0.65 -5.13
CA GLY A 150 7.37 -1.98 -4.55
C GLY A 150 6.04 -2.37 -3.92
N ILE A 151 5.65 -3.62 -4.14
CA ILE A 151 4.39 -4.22 -3.67
C ILE A 151 4.71 -5.49 -2.89
N ALA A 152 4.27 -5.55 -1.64
CA ALA A 152 4.24 -6.78 -0.86
C ALA A 152 2.79 -7.27 -0.71
N VAL A 153 2.56 -8.55 -0.84
CA VAL A 153 1.27 -9.19 -0.60
C VAL A 153 1.40 -10.18 0.55
N LEU A 154 0.60 -9.95 1.59
CA LEU A 154 0.58 -10.78 2.79
C LEU A 154 -0.78 -11.43 2.97
N ASP A 155 -0.78 -12.71 3.33
CA ASP A 155 -1.95 -13.37 3.89
C ASP A 155 -1.95 -13.13 5.41
N VAL A 156 -3.02 -12.53 5.92
CA VAL A 156 -3.21 -12.21 7.34
C VAL A 156 -4.10 -13.29 7.97
N HIS A 157 -3.65 -13.88 9.09
CA HIS A 157 -4.24 -15.05 9.71
C HIS A 157 -5.13 -14.76 10.92
N VAL A 158 -5.25 -13.48 11.28
CA VAL A 158 -6.03 -13.01 12.43
C VAL A 158 -7.08 -11.98 11.99
N ALA A 159 -7.95 -11.56 12.88
CA ALA A 159 -8.81 -10.40 12.66
C ALA A 159 -7.99 -9.11 12.48
N TRP A 160 -8.52 -8.10 11.77
CA TRP A 160 -7.79 -6.83 11.63
C TRP A 160 -7.45 -6.21 12.97
N ALA A 161 -8.37 -6.25 13.93
CA ALA A 161 -8.15 -5.74 15.29
C ALA A 161 -7.00 -6.44 16.04
N GLU A 162 -6.64 -7.65 15.64
CA GLU A 162 -5.57 -8.47 16.23
C GLU A 162 -4.25 -8.42 15.45
N LEU A 163 -4.20 -7.64 14.36
CA LEU A 163 -3.02 -7.53 13.51
C LEU A 163 -1.79 -7.15 14.35
N GLY A 164 -0.68 -7.88 14.19
CA GLY A 164 0.53 -7.64 14.98
C GLY A 164 1.74 -8.42 14.48
N ALA A 165 2.78 -8.45 15.29
CA ALA A 165 4.01 -9.14 14.93
C ALA A 165 3.76 -10.63 14.67
N GLY A 166 4.23 -11.13 13.53
CA GLY A 166 4.16 -12.54 13.18
C GLY A 166 2.75 -13.06 12.84
N THR A 167 1.77 -12.19 12.56
CA THR A 167 0.39 -12.60 12.28
C THR A 167 0.09 -12.81 10.80
N ALA A 168 1.10 -12.69 9.94
CA ALA A 168 0.92 -12.82 8.49
C ALA A 168 2.02 -13.67 7.84
N THR A 169 1.76 -14.07 6.60
CA THR A 169 2.74 -14.72 5.71
C THR A 169 2.96 -13.85 4.48
N LEU A 170 4.21 -13.49 4.18
CA LEU A 170 4.56 -12.81 2.93
C LEU A 170 4.46 -13.82 1.77
N ARG A 171 3.56 -13.57 0.84
CA ARG A 171 3.30 -14.43 -0.32
C ARG A 171 4.01 -13.97 -1.58
N ARG A 172 4.03 -12.66 -1.82
CA ARG A 172 4.62 -12.11 -3.03
C ARG A 172 5.30 -10.78 -2.73
N PHE A 173 6.36 -10.53 -3.46
CA PHE A 173 6.97 -9.21 -3.57
C PHE A 173 7.25 -8.92 -5.04
N ALA A 174 6.87 -7.74 -5.53
CA ALA A 174 7.05 -7.35 -6.91
C ALA A 174 7.43 -5.86 -7.01
N VAL A 175 8.06 -5.51 -8.11
CA VAL A 175 8.43 -4.12 -8.43
C VAL A 175 8.06 -3.85 -9.89
N PRO A 176 6.75 -3.69 -10.18
CA PRO A 176 6.30 -3.41 -11.54
C PRO A 176 6.88 -2.10 -12.07
N ARG A 177 7.18 -2.08 -13.38
CA ARG A 177 7.72 -0.91 -14.09
C ARG A 177 6.94 -0.70 -15.37
N GLY A 178 6.65 0.57 -15.67
CA GLY A 178 6.03 1.00 -16.91
C GLY A 178 6.98 1.80 -17.79
#